data_d53af9908703695b8c89f0a0dcd4e7cb
#
_entry.id   d53af9908703695b8c89f0a0dcd4e7cb
#
_cell.length_a   1.000
_cell.length_b   1.000
_cell.length_c   1.000
_cell.angle_alpha   90.00
_cell.angle_beta   90.00
_cell.angle_gamma   90.00
#
_symmetry.space_group_name_H-M   'P 1'
#
loop_
_entity.id
_entity.type
_entity.pdbx_description
1 polymer ?
#
loop_
_entity_poly.entity_id
_entity_poly.type
_entity_poly.pdbx_seq_one_letter_code
_entity_poly.pdbx_strand_id
1 'polypeptide(L)'
;TRYRAITWGGPPCYWLQFPNWLYNCWGILMIAGMDLFSGNVIIDTTDEETILDGIARNYETGVMRRHLTGGWRHPVEFWDEAEKFHCDMVILHDDITCKGALGLTGVILDQAKERTTKLMVVSNDMFDHRTISRADIRQQVNDYMYSVMQAEPLDASLLQYDDYEGW
;
A
#
# COMPACT_ATOMS: atom_id res chain seq x y z
N THR A 1 -9.98 10.24 12.27
CA THR A 1 -8.70 9.90 11.62
C THR A 1 -7.57 10.45 12.46
N ARG A 2 -6.64 9.58 12.88
CA ARG A 2 -5.41 9.99 13.57
C ARG A 2 -4.24 10.09 12.60
N TYR A 3 -4.20 9.16 11.64
CA TYR A 3 -3.10 9.04 10.68
C TYR A 3 -3.63 8.96 9.27
N ARG A 4 -2.99 9.68 8.37
CA ARG A 4 -3.23 9.64 6.92
C ARG A 4 -2.15 8.76 6.31
N ALA A 5 -2.55 7.77 5.52
CA ALA A 5 -1.62 6.85 4.90
C ALA A 5 -1.89 6.67 3.40
N ILE A 6 -0.82 6.48 2.64
CA ILE A 6 -0.91 5.81 1.34
C ILE A 6 -0.40 4.39 1.47
N THR A 7 -0.89 3.52 0.61
CA THR A 7 -0.44 2.14 0.53
C THR A 7 0.30 1.90 -0.77
N TRP A 8 1.38 1.12 -0.69
CA TRP A 8 2.23 0.80 -1.83
C TRP A 8 2.54 -0.68 -1.86
N GLY A 9 2.56 -1.28 -3.06
CA GLY A 9 2.66 -2.72 -3.22
C GLY A 9 1.31 -3.42 -3.24
N GLY A 10 1.32 -4.75 -3.32
CA GLY A 10 0.13 -5.58 -3.37
C GLY A 10 -0.42 -5.89 -1.97
N PRO A 11 -1.58 -5.33 -1.59
CA PRO A 11 -2.19 -5.66 -0.31
C PRO A 11 -2.69 -7.11 -0.30
N PRO A 12 -2.95 -7.71 0.88
CA PRO A 12 -3.50 -9.06 0.99
C PRO A 12 -4.93 -9.12 0.44
N CYS A 13 -5.10 -9.65 -0.78
CA CYS A 13 -6.39 -9.72 -1.46
C CYS A 13 -7.41 -10.62 -0.76
N TYR A 14 -6.94 -11.54 0.08
CA TYR A 14 -7.81 -12.39 0.91
C TYR A 14 -8.34 -11.68 2.16
N TRP A 15 -7.94 -10.44 2.42
CA TRP A 15 -8.40 -9.65 3.56
C TRP A 15 -8.93 -8.28 3.15
N LEU A 16 -10.12 -8.27 2.54
CA LEU A 16 -10.77 -7.05 2.06
C LEU A 16 -11.10 -6.05 3.17
N GLN A 17 -11.24 -6.54 4.42
CA GLN A 17 -11.52 -5.69 5.57
C GLN A 17 -10.26 -5.03 6.17
N PHE A 18 -9.08 -5.31 5.66
CA PHE A 18 -7.83 -4.73 6.17
C PHE A 18 -7.86 -3.20 6.31
N PRO A 19 -8.32 -2.42 5.29
CA PRO A 19 -8.42 -0.97 5.43
C PRO A 19 -9.40 -0.53 6.53
N ASN A 20 -10.54 -1.22 6.66
CA ASN A 20 -11.53 -0.92 7.70
C ASN A 20 -10.99 -1.25 9.09
N TRP A 21 -10.27 -2.36 9.23
CA TRP A 21 -9.61 -2.72 10.47
C TRP A 21 -8.56 -1.69 10.88
N LEU A 22 -7.69 -1.26 9.96
CA LEU A 22 -6.71 -0.20 10.22
C LEU A 22 -7.36 1.09 10.73
N TYR A 23 -8.47 1.48 10.10
CA TYR A 23 -9.20 2.68 10.47
C TYR A 23 -9.86 2.54 11.84
N ASN A 24 -10.57 1.46 12.09
CA ASN A 24 -11.34 1.28 13.32
C ASN A 24 -10.44 0.99 14.52
N CYS A 25 -9.40 0.17 14.33
CA CYS A 25 -8.48 -0.20 15.42
C CYS A 25 -7.49 0.92 15.74
N TRP A 26 -6.88 1.54 14.73
CA TRP A 26 -5.76 2.45 14.90
C TRP A 26 -6.02 3.90 14.47
N GLY A 27 -7.11 4.15 13.77
CA GLY A 27 -7.42 5.45 13.18
C GLY A 27 -6.59 5.78 11.94
N ILE A 28 -6.05 4.77 11.26
CA ILE A 28 -5.27 4.91 10.03
C ILE A 28 -6.24 4.98 8.84
N LEU A 29 -6.31 6.14 8.20
CA LEU A 29 -7.09 6.32 6.97
C LEU A 29 -6.19 6.10 5.76
N MET A 30 -6.42 5.05 5.00
CA MET A 30 -5.80 4.83 3.70
C MET A 30 -6.44 5.76 2.68
N ILE A 31 -5.70 6.78 2.23
CA ILE A 31 -6.19 7.81 1.31
C ILE A 31 -6.14 7.33 -0.12
N ALA A 32 -5.07 6.64 -0.48
CA ALA A 32 -4.80 6.18 -1.82
C ALA A 32 -3.90 4.94 -1.80
N GLY A 33 -4.00 4.14 -2.84
CA GLY A 33 -3.08 3.06 -3.15
C GLY A 33 -2.31 3.35 -4.44
N MET A 34 -1.27 2.60 -4.71
CA MET A 34 -0.42 2.80 -5.90
C MET A 34 -1.20 2.74 -7.23
N ASP A 35 -2.31 2.03 -7.27
CA ASP A 35 -3.14 1.91 -8.48
C ASP A 35 -3.84 3.22 -8.88
N LEU A 36 -3.94 4.18 -7.94
CA LEU A 36 -4.54 5.49 -8.21
C LEU A 36 -3.55 6.48 -8.86
N PHE A 37 -2.29 6.14 -8.95
CA PHE A 37 -1.24 7.00 -9.50
C PHE A 37 -0.96 6.72 -10.99
N SER A 38 -1.96 6.27 -11.73
CA SER A 38 -1.90 6.19 -13.20
C SER A 38 -2.05 7.57 -13.83
N GLY A 39 -1.45 7.78 -15.00
CA GLY A 39 -1.56 9.04 -15.73
C GLY A 39 -2.99 9.33 -16.16
N ASN A 40 -3.33 10.61 -16.21
CA ASN A 40 -4.63 11.07 -16.69
C ASN A 40 -4.65 11.04 -18.23
N VAL A 41 -4.90 9.88 -18.80
CA VAL A 41 -5.12 9.75 -20.24
C VAL A 41 -6.62 9.88 -20.51
N ILE A 42 -6.98 10.91 -21.31
CA ILE A 42 -8.35 11.03 -21.81
C ILE A 42 -8.47 10.08 -23.00
N ILE A 43 -9.39 9.13 -22.87
CA ILE A 43 -9.64 8.15 -23.94
C ILE A 43 -10.69 8.75 -24.89
N ASP A 44 -10.32 8.91 -26.16
CA ASP A 44 -11.25 9.25 -27.21
C ASP A 44 -12.10 8.03 -27.55
N THR A 45 -13.41 8.17 -27.40
CA THR A 45 -14.38 7.08 -27.63
C THR A 45 -15.10 7.19 -28.98
N THR A 46 -14.54 7.91 -29.94
CA THR A 46 -15.14 8.17 -31.24
C THR A 46 -15.25 6.89 -32.07
N ASP A 47 -14.24 6.05 -32.05
CA ASP A 47 -14.19 4.77 -32.73
C ASP A 47 -13.36 3.73 -31.95
N GLU A 48 -13.37 2.48 -32.47
CA GLU A 48 -12.70 1.36 -31.79
C GLU A 48 -11.18 1.53 -31.74
N GLU A 49 -10.56 2.09 -32.77
CA GLU A 49 -9.12 2.26 -32.85
C GLU A 49 -8.63 3.31 -31.84
N THR A 50 -9.34 4.43 -31.74
CA THR A 50 -9.02 5.49 -30.76
C THR A 50 -9.24 5.04 -29.34
N ILE A 51 -10.27 4.20 -29.08
CA ILE A 51 -10.48 3.58 -27.76
C ILE A 51 -9.31 2.67 -27.38
N LEU A 52 -8.91 1.76 -28.28
CA LEU A 52 -7.83 0.82 -28.03
C LEU A 52 -6.49 1.54 -27.82
N ASP A 53 -6.17 2.53 -28.64
CA ASP A 53 -4.98 3.38 -28.49
C ASP A 53 -5.00 4.12 -27.14
N GLY A 54 -6.12 4.71 -26.78
CA GLY A 54 -6.30 5.39 -25.50
C GLY A 54 -6.10 4.48 -24.29
N ILE A 55 -6.65 3.26 -24.34
CA ILE A 55 -6.46 2.23 -23.30
C ILE A 55 -4.98 1.85 -23.22
N ALA A 56 -4.33 1.60 -24.37
CA ALA A 56 -2.91 1.24 -24.40
C ALA A 56 -2.03 2.34 -23.79
N ARG A 57 -2.27 3.61 -24.13
CA ARG A 57 -1.56 4.75 -23.55
C ARG A 57 -1.81 4.88 -22.05
N ASN A 58 -3.04 4.67 -21.59
CA ASN A 58 -3.34 4.69 -20.17
C ASN A 58 -2.56 3.61 -19.42
N TYR A 59 -2.42 2.42 -20.01
CA TYR A 59 -1.61 1.34 -19.45
C TYR A 59 -0.12 1.69 -19.37
N GLU A 60 0.43 2.39 -20.37
CA GLU A 60 1.83 2.84 -20.37
C GLU A 60 2.12 3.86 -19.26
N THR A 61 1.14 4.65 -18.87
CA THR A 61 1.27 5.61 -17.76
C THR A 61 1.09 4.98 -16.39
N GLY A 62 0.60 3.75 -16.34
CA GLY A 62 0.38 3.02 -15.09
C GLY A 62 1.66 2.80 -14.29
N VAL A 63 1.53 2.82 -12.96
CA VAL A 63 2.66 2.68 -12.02
C VAL A 63 3.49 1.43 -12.31
N MET A 64 2.84 0.29 -12.53
CA MET A 64 3.52 -0.98 -12.80
C MET A 64 4.40 -0.91 -14.06
N ARG A 65 3.91 -0.30 -15.14
CA ARG A 65 4.66 -0.16 -16.38
C ARG A 65 5.87 0.76 -16.21
N ARG A 66 5.69 1.89 -15.52
CA ARG A 66 6.78 2.84 -15.25
C ARG A 66 7.88 2.22 -14.38
N HIS A 67 7.51 1.35 -13.43
CA HIS A 67 8.46 0.65 -12.56
C HIS A 67 9.28 -0.41 -13.31
N LEU A 68 8.68 -1.09 -14.27
CA LEU A 68 9.36 -2.11 -15.08
C LEU A 68 10.41 -1.50 -16.02
N THR A 69 10.24 -0.26 -16.44
CA THR A 69 11.13 0.40 -17.41
C THR A 69 12.26 1.21 -16.78
N GLY A 70 12.29 1.36 -15.47
CA GLY A 70 13.35 2.14 -14.83
C GLY A 70 13.21 2.18 -13.31
N GLY A 71 13.41 1.06 -12.65
CA GLY A 71 13.17 0.78 -11.24
C GLY A 71 13.44 1.89 -10.20
N TRP A 72 14.27 2.89 -10.55
CA TRP A 72 14.55 4.05 -9.70
C TRP A 72 13.38 5.04 -9.54
N ARG A 73 12.39 5.00 -10.41
CA ARG A 73 11.19 5.84 -10.26
C ARG A 73 10.31 5.39 -9.10
N HIS A 74 10.30 4.12 -8.83
CA HIS A 74 9.48 3.55 -7.76
C HIS A 74 9.72 4.20 -6.39
N PRO A 75 10.96 4.25 -5.85
CA PRO A 75 11.21 4.90 -4.57
C PRO A 75 10.94 6.41 -4.58
N VAL A 76 11.15 7.08 -5.71
CA VAL A 76 10.91 8.54 -5.82
C VAL A 76 9.41 8.83 -5.78
N GLU A 77 8.63 8.20 -6.67
CA GLU A 77 7.16 8.39 -6.72
C GLU A 77 6.48 8.05 -5.41
N PHE A 78 6.93 7.01 -4.74
CA PHE A 78 6.46 6.59 -3.43
C PHE A 78 6.49 7.73 -2.40
N TRP A 79 7.61 8.43 -2.28
CA TRP A 79 7.77 9.51 -1.34
C TRP A 79 7.11 10.80 -1.79
N ASP A 80 7.21 11.13 -3.09
CA ASP A 80 6.59 12.32 -3.66
C ASP A 80 5.06 12.30 -3.45
N GLU A 81 4.43 11.14 -3.64
CA GLU A 81 2.99 11.02 -3.42
C GLU A 81 2.65 11.09 -1.92
N ALA A 82 3.48 10.53 -1.04
CA ALA A 82 3.28 10.65 0.39
C ALA A 82 3.32 12.12 0.86
N GLU A 83 4.28 12.88 0.35
CA GLU A 83 4.41 14.31 0.65
C GLU A 83 3.26 15.12 0.06
N LYS A 84 2.90 14.89 -1.20
CA LYS A 84 1.81 15.56 -1.90
C LYS A 84 0.45 15.38 -1.21
N PHE A 85 0.19 14.20 -0.68
CA PHE A 85 -1.03 13.91 0.06
C PHE A 85 -0.92 14.24 1.57
N HIS A 86 0.18 14.81 2.02
CA HIS A 86 0.43 15.12 3.43
C HIS A 86 0.19 13.90 4.32
N CYS A 87 0.82 12.79 3.98
CA CYS A 87 0.69 11.56 4.73
C CYS A 87 1.58 11.56 5.97
N ASP A 88 1.05 11.05 7.08
CA ASP A 88 1.81 10.81 8.31
C ASP A 88 2.67 9.54 8.16
N MET A 89 2.19 8.60 7.35
CA MET A 89 2.85 7.32 7.13
C MET A 89 2.58 6.75 5.74
N VAL A 90 3.45 5.83 5.35
CA VAL A 90 3.27 4.96 4.18
C VAL A 90 3.23 3.52 4.64
N ILE A 91 2.32 2.74 4.07
CA ILE A 91 2.25 1.30 4.27
C ILE A 91 2.82 0.64 3.02
N LEU A 92 4.02 0.06 3.15
CA LEU A 92 4.64 -0.72 2.09
C LEU A 92 4.26 -2.19 2.26
N HIS A 93 3.49 -2.71 1.32
CA HIS A 93 3.21 -4.13 1.22
C HIS A 93 4.40 -4.83 0.56
N ASP A 94 5.17 -5.53 1.40
CA ASP A 94 6.34 -6.30 0.99
C ASP A 94 5.89 -7.72 0.61
N ASP A 95 5.28 -7.82 -0.58
CA ASP A 95 4.73 -9.07 -1.08
C ASP A 95 5.86 -10.06 -1.37
N ILE A 96 5.93 -11.15 -0.59
CA ILE A 96 6.96 -12.18 -0.69
C ILE A 96 7.00 -12.90 -2.04
N THR A 97 5.93 -12.80 -2.82
CA THR A 97 5.85 -13.38 -4.18
C THR A 97 6.37 -12.45 -5.26
N CYS A 98 6.51 -11.15 -4.95
CA CYS A 98 6.94 -10.12 -5.91
C CYS A 98 8.41 -9.74 -5.75
N LYS A 99 9.31 -10.42 -6.48
CA LYS A 99 10.75 -10.12 -6.42
C LYS A 99 11.12 -8.68 -6.78
N GLY A 100 10.31 -8.04 -7.63
CA GLY A 100 10.51 -6.65 -8.02
C GLY A 100 10.25 -5.67 -6.87
N ALA A 101 9.22 -5.92 -6.07
CA ALA A 101 8.92 -5.13 -4.88
C ALA A 101 9.94 -5.38 -3.78
N LEU A 102 10.18 -6.65 -3.43
CA LEU A 102 11.16 -7.06 -2.40
C LEU A 102 12.56 -6.49 -2.65
N GLY A 103 13.00 -6.44 -3.91
CA GLY A 103 14.34 -5.96 -4.26
C GLY A 103 14.57 -4.47 -3.94
N LEU A 104 13.53 -3.69 -3.77
CA LEU A 104 13.61 -2.25 -3.48
C LEU A 104 13.36 -1.90 -2.01
N THR A 105 12.85 -2.84 -1.22
CA THR A 105 12.50 -2.61 0.19
C THR A 105 13.66 -2.04 1.00
N GLY A 106 14.88 -2.57 0.80
CA GLY A 106 16.08 -2.07 1.49
C GLY A 106 16.38 -0.60 1.15
N VAL A 107 16.23 -0.21 -0.12
CA VAL A 107 16.44 1.19 -0.55
C VAL A 107 15.40 2.12 0.06
N ILE A 108 14.14 1.69 0.08
CA ILE A 108 13.04 2.48 0.66
C ILE A 108 13.23 2.63 2.17
N LEU A 109 13.66 1.58 2.85
CA LEU A 109 13.99 1.62 4.28
C LEU A 109 15.13 2.60 4.60
N ASP A 110 16.16 2.64 3.76
CA ASP A 110 17.27 3.60 3.94
C ASP A 110 16.79 5.03 3.74
N GLN A 111 15.98 5.27 2.72
CA GLN A 111 15.39 6.60 2.48
C GLN A 111 14.45 7.06 3.61
N ALA A 112 13.74 6.13 4.24
CA ALA A 112 12.83 6.43 5.34
C ALA A 112 13.55 7.03 6.57
N LYS A 113 14.83 6.72 6.77
CA LYS A 113 15.63 7.24 7.90
C LYS A 113 15.82 8.75 7.85
N GLU A 114 15.76 9.34 6.67
CA GLU A 114 15.97 10.77 6.44
C GLU A 114 14.65 11.55 6.35
N ARG A 115 13.49 10.87 6.54
CA ARG A 115 12.17 11.46 6.33
C ARG A 115 11.36 11.56 7.62
N THR A 116 10.46 12.54 7.65
CA THR A 116 9.50 12.72 8.74
C THR A 116 8.31 11.75 8.61
N THR A 117 7.89 11.48 7.36
CA THR A 117 6.84 10.48 7.06
C THR A 117 7.31 9.10 7.47
N LYS A 118 6.50 8.41 8.26
CA LYS A 118 6.83 7.08 8.78
C LYS A 118 6.60 6.00 7.73
N LEU A 119 7.45 4.98 7.74
CA LEU A 119 7.31 3.81 6.86
C LEU A 119 6.96 2.59 7.69
N MET A 120 5.80 2.03 7.45
CA MET A 120 5.39 0.72 7.95
C MET A 120 5.56 -0.31 6.84
N VAL A 121 6.41 -1.30 7.04
CA VAL A 121 6.54 -2.43 6.13
C VAL A 121 5.68 -3.56 6.65
N VAL A 122 4.80 -4.08 5.81
CA VAL A 122 3.93 -5.21 6.10
C VAL A 122 4.26 -6.33 5.13
N SER A 123 4.96 -7.35 5.61
CA SER A 123 5.20 -8.55 4.82
C SER A 123 3.90 -9.32 4.67
N ASN A 124 3.53 -9.62 3.44
CA ASN A 124 2.33 -10.39 3.12
C ASN A 124 2.57 -11.27 1.88
N ASP A 125 1.72 -12.26 1.71
CA ASP A 125 1.46 -12.89 0.43
C ASP A 125 0.17 -12.27 -0.11
N MET A 126 0.15 -11.85 -1.36
CA MET A 126 -1.03 -11.17 -1.91
C MET A 126 -2.26 -12.09 -1.96
N PHE A 127 -2.07 -13.38 -2.16
CA PHE A 127 -3.15 -14.32 -2.45
C PHE A 127 -3.28 -15.49 -1.48
N ASP A 128 -2.19 -15.94 -0.85
CA ASP A 128 -2.20 -17.14 -0.03
C ASP A 128 -2.06 -16.84 1.48
N HIS A 129 -3.21 -16.85 2.16
CA HIS A 129 -3.28 -16.63 3.60
C HIS A 129 -2.61 -17.74 4.45
N ARG A 130 -2.26 -18.88 3.85
CA ARG A 130 -1.55 -19.97 4.54
C ARG A 130 -0.07 -19.66 4.71
N THR A 131 0.48 -18.82 3.81
CA THR A 131 1.88 -18.40 3.87
C THR A 131 2.06 -17.31 4.94
N ILE A 132 1.22 -16.28 4.89
CA ILE A 132 1.16 -15.22 5.90
C ILE A 132 -0.31 -14.99 6.21
N SER A 133 -0.69 -15.27 7.44
CA SER A 133 -2.09 -15.17 7.87
C SER A 133 -2.50 -13.72 8.19
N ARG A 134 -3.82 -13.49 8.31
CA ARG A 134 -4.35 -12.22 8.81
C ARG A 134 -3.83 -11.91 10.23
N ALA A 135 -3.66 -12.94 11.06
CA ALA A 135 -3.11 -12.77 12.40
C ALA A 135 -1.65 -12.27 12.36
N ASP A 136 -0.83 -12.81 11.45
CA ASP A 136 0.55 -12.35 11.28
C ASP A 136 0.60 -10.89 10.82
N ILE A 137 -0.27 -10.50 9.89
CA ILE A 137 -0.37 -9.11 9.42
C ILE A 137 -0.82 -8.18 10.56
N ARG A 138 -1.85 -8.58 11.33
CA ARG A 138 -2.28 -7.80 12.50
C ARG A 138 -1.15 -7.61 13.50
N GLN A 139 -0.41 -8.68 13.79
CA GLN A 139 0.71 -8.61 14.71
C GLN A 139 1.78 -7.62 14.22
N GLN A 140 2.17 -7.67 12.94
CA GLN A 140 3.14 -6.73 12.36
C GLN A 140 2.69 -5.27 12.51
N VAL A 141 1.42 -4.99 12.22
CA VAL A 141 0.86 -3.63 12.36
C VAL A 141 0.80 -3.23 13.84
N ASN A 142 0.32 -4.08 14.72
CA ASN A 142 0.24 -3.80 16.15
C ASN A 142 1.63 -3.49 16.73
N ASP A 143 2.63 -4.31 16.41
CA ASP A 143 4.01 -4.10 16.87
C ASP A 143 4.57 -2.77 16.37
N TYR A 144 4.31 -2.43 15.11
CA TYR A 144 4.72 -1.14 14.56
C TYR A 144 4.03 0.04 15.26
N MET A 145 2.73 -0.04 15.46
CA MET A 145 1.96 1.03 16.08
C MET A 145 2.39 1.27 17.53
N TYR A 146 2.65 0.21 18.28
CA TYR A 146 3.14 0.34 19.65
C TYR A 146 4.60 0.80 19.70
N SER A 147 5.51 0.21 18.93
CA SER A 147 6.94 0.44 19.07
C SER A 147 7.42 1.71 18.36
N VAL A 148 6.91 2.00 17.16
CA VAL A 148 7.36 3.11 16.32
C VAL A 148 6.47 4.34 16.48
N MET A 149 5.16 4.13 16.39
CA MET A 149 4.20 5.23 16.50
C MET A 149 3.89 5.62 17.95
N GLN A 150 4.22 4.75 18.91
CA GLN A 150 3.90 4.90 20.34
C GLN A 150 2.43 5.23 20.56
N ALA A 151 1.58 4.56 19.81
CA ALA A 151 0.15 4.82 19.76
C ALA A 151 -0.63 3.79 20.58
N GLU A 152 -1.74 4.24 21.15
CA GLU A 152 -2.75 3.36 21.75
C GLU A 152 -3.87 3.11 20.71
N PRO A 153 -4.44 1.91 20.66
CA PRO A 153 -5.56 1.60 19.75
C PRO A 153 -6.78 2.45 20.08
N LEU A 154 -7.58 2.77 19.07
CA LEU A 154 -8.89 3.40 19.25
C LEU A 154 -9.88 2.40 19.85
N ASP A 155 -9.79 1.15 19.43
CA ASP A 155 -10.58 0.04 19.91
C ASP A 155 -9.69 -1.18 20.12
N ALA A 156 -9.36 -1.44 21.39
CA ALA A 156 -8.49 -2.56 21.75
C ALA A 156 -9.14 -3.94 21.52
N SER A 157 -10.46 -4.02 21.40
CA SER A 157 -11.14 -5.28 21.08
C SER A 157 -10.84 -5.79 19.68
N LEU A 158 -10.41 -4.88 18.78
CA LEU A 158 -10.06 -5.20 17.40
C LEU A 158 -8.62 -5.69 17.20
N LEU A 159 -7.78 -5.63 18.23
CA LEU A 159 -6.37 -6.05 18.12
C LEU A 159 -6.20 -7.50 17.69
N GLN A 160 -7.13 -8.36 18.09
CA GLN A 160 -7.13 -9.79 17.75
C GLN A 160 -8.40 -10.22 17.00
N TYR A 161 -9.17 -9.24 16.51
CA TYR A 161 -10.41 -9.51 15.80
C TYR A 161 -10.15 -10.35 14.54
N ASP A 162 -10.79 -11.51 14.46
CA ASP A 162 -10.75 -12.38 13.30
C ASP A 162 -12.12 -12.40 12.62
N ASP A 163 -12.21 -11.77 11.47
CA ASP A 163 -13.41 -11.70 10.63
C ASP A 163 -13.67 -13.01 9.84
N TYR A 164 -12.83 -14.06 10.06
CA TYR A 164 -13.08 -15.39 9.49
C TYR A 164 -14.24 -16.13 10.19
N GLU A 165 -14.52 -15.81 11.44
CA GLU A 165 -15.57 -16.48 12.20
C GLU A 165 -16.99 -15.98 11.87
N GLY A 166 -17.12 -15.05 10.95
CA GLY A 166 -18.39 -14.40 10.60
C GLY A 166 -19.01 -14.80 9.24
N TRP A 167 -18.46 -15.81 8.54
CA TRP A 167 -18.96 -16.27 7.23
C TRP A 167 -19.38 -17.74 7.28
#